data_068e49d24ab4a63968cf799ffdd480f7
#
_entry.id   068e49d24ab4a63968cf799ffdd480f7
#
_cell.length_a   1.000
_cell.length_b   1.000
_cell.length_c   1.000
_cell.angle_alpha   90.00
_cell.angle_beta   90.00
_cell.angle_gamma   90.00
#
_symmetry.space_group_name_H-M   'P 1'
#
loop_
_entity.id
_entity.type
_entity.pdbx_description
1 polymer ?
#
loop_
_entity_poly.entity_id
_entity_poly.type
_entity_poly.pdbx_seq_one_letter_code
_entity_poly.pdbx_strand_id
1 'polypeptide(L)'
;MPYCKAVRNQVTDDREGIRIFYRTYGKGNTKVLLIIGLAGTHDSWVPQIKGLTGSDSPNADDKIDGDGGKGIHVCAFDNRGMGRSSIPSKKSAYTTEIMAMDAVSVMDHLQWKKAHVIGHSMGAMVACKVAALAPERILSLGLLNVTGGGFECFPRIDRRTISIAYRFLKAKTPEERAAVDLDTHYTPEFLDELVGMKTRRAVLYQVSRPKATGLITNNLIQIQ
;
A
#
# COMPACT_ATOMS: atom_id res chain seq x y z
N MET A 1 -20.14 0.87 -2.06
CA MET A 1 -19.02 0.81 -1.10
C MET A 1 -17.83 0.22 -1.83
N PRO A 2 -16.63 0.78 -1.68
CA PRO A 2 -15.45 0.44 -2.47
C PRO A 2 -14.77 -0.85 -1.96
N TYR A 3 -15.45 -1.97 -2.11
CA TYR A 3 -14.93 -3.28 -1.75
C TYR A 3 -15.05 -4.24 -2.94
N CYS A 4 -13.94 -4.91 -3.23
CA CYS A 4 -13.88 -6.04 -4.14
C CYS A 4 -13.90 -7.35 -3.32
N LYS A 5 -14.59 -8.38 -3.79
CA LYS A 5 -14.44 -9.74 -3.26
C LYS A 5 -13.27 -10.40 -3.98
N ALA A 6 -12.22 -10.75 -3.24
CA ALA A 6 -11.13 -11.54 -3.78
C ALA A 6 -11.63 -12.95 -4.14
N VAL A 7 -11.01 -13.55 -5.16
CA VAL A 7 -11.33 -14.92 -5.56
C VAL A 7 -11.09 -15.86 -4.38
N ARG A 8 -12.05 -16.75 -4.13
CA ARG A 8 -11.93 -17.77 -3.08
C ARG A 8 -10.76 -18.70 -3.41
N ASN A 9 -9.66 -18.52 -2.71
CA ASN A 9 -8.65 -19.58 -2.63
C ASN A 9 -9.11 -20.57 -1.55
N GLN A 10 -8.97 -21.86 -1.82
CA GLN A 10 -9.35 -22.97 -0.92
C GLN A 10 -8.66 -22.94 0.47
N VAL A 11 -7.77 -21.97 0.70
CA VAL A 11 -6.97 -21.80 1.93
C VAL A 11 -7.70 -20.98 3.02
N THR A 12 -8.77 -20.26 2.69
CA THR A 12 -9.48 -19.40 3.65
C THR A 12 -10.79 -20.03 4.08
N ASP A 13 -10.89 -20.35 5.38
CA ASP A 13 -12.12 -20.85 6.04
C ASP A 13 -13.20 -19.77 6.22
N ASP A 14 -12.99 -18.57 5.67
CA ASP A 14 -13.94 -17.46 5.78
C ASP A 14 -15.14 -17.69 4.86
N ARG A 15 -16.27 -18.06 5.46
CA ARG A 15 -17.54 -18.27 4.77
C ARG A 15 -18.01 -17.05 3.98
N GLU A 16 -17.58 -15.85 4.35
CA GLU A 16 -17.93 -14.59 3.69
C GLU A 16 -16.97 -14.18 2.56
N GLY A 17 -15.81 -14.84 2.43
CA GLY A 17 -14.74 -14.48 1.48
C GLY A 17 -13.94 -13.25 1.92
N ILE A 18 -12.82 -13.03 1.25
CA ILE A 18 -11.91 -11.89 1.52
C ILE A 18 -12.44 -10.65 0.79
N ARG A 19 -12.61 -9.56 1.51
CA ARG A 19 -12.97 -8.25 0.98
C ARG A 19 -11.73 -7.36 0.94
N ILE A 20 -11.41 -6.84 -0.23
CA ILE A 20 -10.32 -5.90 -0.47
C ILE A 20 -10.91 -4.50 -0.62
N PHE A 21 -10.50 -3.60 0.25
CA PHE A 21 -10.87 -2.19 0.16
C PHE A 21 -10.01 -1.49 -0.87
N TYR A 22 -10.62 -0.69 -1.74
CA TYR A 22 -9.92 0.10 -2.75
C TYR A 22 -10.54 1.49 -2.89
N ARG A 23 -9.80 2.39 -3.54
CA ARG A 23 -10.27 3.70 -4.00
C ARG A 23 -9.77 3.95 -5.41
N THR A 24 -10.57 4.62 -6.19
CA THR A 24 -10.17 5.10 -7.51
C THR A 24 -10.08 6.61 -7.55
N TYR A 25 -9.22 7.12 -8.45
CA TYR A 25 -8.92 8.54 -8.58
C TYR A 25 -8.75 8.88 -10.05
N GLY A 26 -9.17 10.10 -10.42
CA GLY A 26 -9.10 10.53 -11.81
C GLY A 26 -9.99 9.70 -12.74
N LYS A 27 -9.92 9.97 -14.01
CA LYS A 27 -10.69 9.28 -15.06
C LYS A 27 -9.87 9.23 -16.35
N GLY A 28 -9.99 8.16 -17.11
CA GLY A 28 -9.31 8.04 -18.39
C GLY A 28 -9.01 6.61 -18.80
N ASN A 29 -8.45 6.45 -19.99
CA ASN A 29 -8.15 5.14 -20.56
C ASN A 29 -6.84 4.54 -20.04
N THR A 30 -5.91 5.37 -19.54
CA THR A 30 -4.69 4.87 -18.91
C THR A 30 -5.00 4.38 -17.50
N LYS A 31 -4.97 3.07 -17.30
CA LYS A 31 -5.28 2.43 -16.01
C LYS A 31 -3.98 2.19 -15.23
N VAL A 32 -3.94 2.64 -13.98
CA VAL A 32 -2.77 2.49 -13.09
C VAL A 32 -3.20 1.84 -11.78
N LEU A 33 -2.66 0.67 -11.47
CA LEU A 33 -2.87 -0.03 -10.21
C LEU A 33 -1.68 0.20 -9.28
N LEU A 34 -1.94 0.68 -8.06
CA LEU A 34 -0.93 0.95 -7.05
C LEU A 34 -1.01 -0.07 -5.91
N ILE A 35 0.10 -0.76 -5.64
CA ILE A 35 0.21 -1.80 -4.61
C ILE A 35 1.19 -1.34 -3.54
N ILE A 36 0.67 -1.06 -2.34
CA ILE A 36 1.48 -0.56 -1.22
C ILE A 36 2.20 -1.71 -0.50
N GLY A 37 3.28 -1.38 0.21
CA GLY A 37 4.04 -2.30 1.03
C GLY A 37 3.38 -2.65 2.36
N LEU A 38 4.15 -3.35 3.19
CA LEU A 38 3.74 -3.75 4.54
C LEU A 38 3.42 -2.52 5.39
N ALA A 39 2.37 -2.62 6.20
CA ALA A 39 1.88 -1.57 7.11
C ALA A 39 1.38 -0.28 6.43
N GLY A 40 1.40 -0.19 5.09
CA GLY A 40 0.82 0.91 4.34
C GLY A 40 -0.64 0.67 3.97
N THR A 41 -1.35 1.75 3.67
CA THR A 41 -2.71 1.75 3.14
C THR A 41 -2.75 2.50 1.81
N HIS A 42 -3.88 2.44 1.10
CA HIS A 42 -4.08 3.20 -0.14
C HIS A 42 -3.75 4.69 0.00
N ASP A 43 -3.94 5.27 1.20
CA ASP A 43 -3.63 6.69 1.48
C ASP A 43 -2.13 7.01 1.37
N SER A 44 -1.26 6.01 1.49
CA SER A 44 0.20 6.19 1.33
C SER A 44 0.60 6.64 -0.07
N TRP A 45 -0.30 6.47 -1.04
CA TRP A 45 -0.08 6.84 -2.44
C TRP A 45 -0.60 8.24 -2.81
N VAL A 46 -1.13 9.01 -1.85
CA VAL A 46 -1.74 10.33 -2.13
C VAL A 46 -0.82 11.28 -2.92
N PRO A 47 0.48 11.44 -2.61
CA PRO A 47 1.35 12.30 -3.42
C PRO A 47 1.47 11.86 -4.88
N GLN A 48 1.62 10.56 -5.13
CA GLN A 48 1.73 9.99 -6.48
C GLN A 48 0.40 10.09 -7.23
N ILE A 49 -0.71 9.81 -6.54
CA ILE A 49 -2.07 9.95 -7.08
C ILE A 49 -2.30 11.37 -7.54
N LYS A 50 -1.99 12.35 -6.70
CA LYS A 50 -2.11 13.77 -7.03
C LYS A 50 -1.25 14.17 -8.23
N GLY A 51 -0.01 13.66 -8.29
CA GLY A 51 0.87 13.89 -9.44
C GLY A 51 0.35 13.29 -10.74
N LEU A 52 -0.29 12.11 -10.68
CA LEU A 52 -0.81 11.41 -11.85
C LEU A 52 -2.16 11.95 -12.34
N THR A 53 -3.05 12.34 -11.42
CA THR A 53 -4.45 12.68 -11.74
C THR A 53 -4.79 14.15 -11.57
N GLY A 54 -3.90 14.94 -10.94
CA GLY A 54 -4.15 16.33 -10.56
C GLY A 54 -5.02 16.50 -9.32
N SER A 55 -5.54 15.41 -8.72
CA SER A 55 -6.42 15.42 -7.55
C SER A 55 -6.06 14.34 -6.55
N ASP A 56 -6.26 14.61 -5.27
CA ASP A 56 -6.16 13.67 -4.16
C ASP A 56 -7.53 13.20 -3.66
N SER A 57 -8.61 13.68 -4.28
CA SER A 57 -9.97 13.30 -3.93
C SER A 57 -10.38 12.02 -4.65
N PRO A 58 -10.83 10.98 -3.92
CA PRO A 58 -11.30 9.76 -4.55
C PRO A 58 -12.60 9.99 -5.33
N ASN A 59 -12.80 9.19 -6.36
CA ASN A 59 -14.03 9.22 -7.15
C ASN A 59 -15.24 8.88 -6.25
N ALA A 60 -16.35 9.58 -6.44
CA ALA A 60 -17.59 9.32 -5.69
C ALA A 60 -18.20 7.96 -6.08
N ASP A 61 -18.09 7.59 -7.37
CA ASP A 61 -18.46 6.28 -7.87
C ASP A 61 -17.20 5.56 -8.37
N ASP A 62 -16.82 4.50 -7.65
CA ASP A 62 -15.62 3.73 -7.93
C ASP A 62 -15.70 2.88 -9.22
N LYS A 63 -16.89 2.80 -9.85
CA LYS A 63 -17.15 1.99 -11.04
C LYS A 63 -17.26 2.78 -12.33
N ILE A 64 -17.09 4.10 -12.28
CA ILE A 64 -17.21 4.90 -13.50
C ILE A 64 -15.99 4.65 -14.38
N ASP A 65 -16.15 3.83 -15.39
CA ASP A 65 -15.41 3.96 -16.63
C ASP A 65 -15.81 5.30 -17.25
N GLY A 66 -15.03 6.34 -16.95
CA GLY A 66 -15.18 7.62 -17.64
C GLY A 66 -14.91 7.35 -19.10
N ASP A 67 -15.90 7.69 -19.94
CA ASP A 67 -15.81 7.67 -21.38
C ASP A 67 -14.46 8.26 -21.82
N GLY A 68 -13.61 7.41 -22.35
CA GLY A 68 -12.56 7.59 -23.34
C GLY A 68 -11.64 8.82 -23.30
N GLY A 69 -11.55 9.56 -22.20
CA GLY A 69 -10.64 10.70 -22.08
C GLY A 69 -9.17 10.31 -22.06
N LYS A 70 -8.28 11.20 -22.51
CA LYS A 70 -6.80 11.03 -22.47
C LYS A 70 -6.20 11.01 -21.05
N GLY A 71 -7.02 10.90 -20.00
CA GLY A 71 -6.60 10.98 -18.60
C GLY A 71 -6.08 9.65 -18.03
N ILE A 72 -5.66 9.73 -16.78
CA ILE A 72 -5.18 8.60 -16.00
C ILE A 72 -6.24 8.24 -14.95
N HIS A 73 -6.59 6.97 -14.88
CA HIS A 73 -7.48 6.39 -13.89
C HIS A 73 -6.66 5.48 -12.96
N VAL A 74 -6.49 5.91 -11.72
CA VAL A 74 -5.68 5.24 -10.71
C VAL A 74 -6.56 4.46 -9.77
N CYS A 75 -6.16 3.23 -9.42
CA CYS A 75 -6.70 2.48 -8.30
C CYS A 75 -5.60 2.20 -7.28
N ALA A 76 -5.85 2.52 -6.02
CA ALA A 76 -5.03 2.11 -4.90
C ALA A 76 -5.89 1.31 -3.91
N PHE A 77 -5.34 0.25 -3.33
CA PHE A 77 -6.09 -0.63 -2.44
C PHE A 77 -5.28 -0.99 -1.19
N ASP A 78 -6.00 -1.38 -0.15
CA ASP A 78 -5.42 -1.92 1.08
C ASP A 78 -5.19 -3.43 0.89
N ASN A 79 -3.95 -3.88 1.03
CA ASN A 79 -3.67 -5.32 1.00
C ASN A 79 -4.44 -6.06 2.10
N ARG A 80 -4.71 -7.36 1.90
CA ARG A 80 -5.27 -8.20 2.97
C ARG A 80 -4.47 -8.06 4.26
N GLY A 81 -5.13 -8.03 5.40
CA GLY A 81 -4.51 -7.80 6.69
C GLY A 81 -4.19 -6.36 7.02
N MET A 82 -4.50 -5.39 6.14
CA MET A 82 -4.18 -3.98 6.31
C MET A 82 -5.39 -3.08 6.11
N GLY A 83 -5.36 -1.92 6.73
CA GLY A 83 -6.35 -0.88 6.58
C GLY A 83 -7.78 -1.34 6.80
N ARG A 84 -8.59 -1.25 5.76
CA ARG A 84 -10.02 -1.62 5.76
C ARG A 84 -10.30 -2.96 5.11
N SER A 85 -9.27 -3.63 4.57
CA SER A 85 -9.40 -4.97 3.99
C SER A 85 -9.57 -6.05 5.05
N SER A 86 -10.10 -7.21 4.65
CA SER A 86 -10.25 -8.37 5.53
C SER A 86 -8.92 -8.83 6.12
N ILE A 87 -8.97 -9.31 7.37
CA ILE A 87 -7.80 -9.80 8.13
C ILE A 87 -7.94 -11.31 8.33
N PRO A 88 -7.41 -12.13 7.41
CA PRO A 88 -7.40 -13.58 7.58
C PRO A 88 -6.64 -14.01 8.83
N SER A 89 -7.16 -14.99 9.58
CA SER A 89 -6.51 -15.51 10.79
C SER A 89 -5.32 -16.43 10.50
N LYS A 90 -5.32 -17.11 9.34
CA LYS A 90 -4.28 -18.08 8.98
C LYS A 90 -3.06 -17.39 8.36
N LYS A 91 -1.86 -17.64 8.89
CA LYS A 91 -0.59 -17.09 8.32
C LYS A 91 -0.39 -17.49 6.84
N SER A 92 -0.80 -18.68 6.46
CA SER A 92 -0.74 -19.17 5.06
C SER A 92 -1.54 -18.34 4.06
N ALA A 93 -2.46 -17.49 4.54
CA ALA A 93 -3.23 -16.57 3.70
C ALA A 93 -2.47 -15.32 3.26
N TYR A 94 -1.23 -15.11 3.73
CA TYR A 94 -0.46 -13.89 3.52
C TYR A 94 0.74 -14.05 2.59
N THR A 95 0.68 -14.96 1.64
CA THR A 95 1.74 -15.08 0.63
C THR A 95 1.62 -13.98 -0.43
N THR A 96 2.76 -13.57 -1.00
CA THR A 96 2.77 -12.59 -2.11
C THR A 96 2.00 -13.08 -3.33
N GLU A 97 1.95 -14.40 -3.53
CA GLU A 97 1.16 -15.02 -4.60
C GLU A 97 -0.35 -14.83 -4.38
N ILE A 98 -0.83 -15.09 -3.17
CA ILE A 98 -2.24 -14.87 -2.82
C ILE A 98 -2.60 -13.38 -2.92
N MET A 99 -1.71 -12.48 -2.45
CA MET A 99 -1.92 -11.04 -2.59
C MET A 99 -1.91 -10.58 -4.06
N ALA A 100 -1.15 -11.24 -4.93
CA ALA A 100 -1.19 -10.98 -6.37
C ALA A 100 -2.55 -11.35 -6.97
N MET A 101 -3.16 -12.44 -6.53
CA MET A 101 -4.52 -12.80 -6.94
C MET A 101 -5.56 -11.80 -6.44
N ASP A 102 -5.35 -11.17 -5.28
CA ASP A 102 -6.20 -10.06 -4.84
C ASP A 102 -6.09 -8.86 -5.78
N ALA A 103 -4.87 -8.50 -6.18
CA ALA A 103 -4.64 -7.42 -7.12
C ALA A 103 -5.34 -7.67 -8.47
N VAL A 104 -5.26 -8.91 -8.99
CA VAL A 104 -5.98 -9.32 -10.20
C VAL A 104 -7.50 -9.23 -9.97
N SER A 105 -7.99 -9.67 -8.81
CA SER A 105 -9.42 -9.58 -8.47
C SER A 105 -9.93 -8.13 -8.42
N VAL A 106 -9.09 -7.18 -7.96
CA VAL A 106 -9.41 -5.74 -8.00
C VAL A 106 -9.52 -5.27 -9.45
N MET A 107 -8.57 -5.67 -10.32
CA MET A 107 -8.63 -5.34 -11.75
C MET A 107 -9.89 -5.91 -12.42
N ASP A 108 -10.25 -7.16 -12.11
CA ASP A 108 -11.45 -7.81 -12.65
C ASP A 108 -12.73 -7.10 -12.17
N HIS A 109 -12.78 -6.74 -10.89
CA HIS A 109 -13.89 -6.00 -10.32
C HIS A 109 -14.09 -4.64 -10.99
N LEU A 110 -13.00 -3.94 -11.34
CA LEU A 110 -12.99 -2.69 -12.07
C LEU A 110 -13.15 -2.87 -13.60
N GLN A 111 -13.27 -4.10 -14.08
CA GLN A 111 -13.33 -4.45 -15.50
C GLN A 111 -12.09 -3.98 -16.30
N TRP A 112 -10.95 -3.84 -15.61
CA TRP A 112 -9.69 -3.47 -16.23
C TRP A 112 -9.01 -4.69 -16.86
N LYS A 113 -9.06 -4.80 -18.18
CA LYS A 113 -8.40 -5.88 -18.90
C LYS A 113 -6.89 -5.86 -18.72
N LYS A 114 -6.30 -4.65 -18.75
CA LYS A 114 -4.87 -4.39 -18.56
C LYS A 114 -4.65 -3.12 -17.76
N ALA A 115 -3.53 -3.05 -17.04
CA ALA A 115 -3.12 -1.86 -16.32
C ALA A 115 -1.59 -1.70 -16.28
N HIS A 116 -1.13 -0.47 -16.06
CA HIS A 116 0.21 -0.22 -15.54
C HIS A 116 0.18 -0.55 -14.05
N VAL A 117 1.11 -1.36 -13.56
CA VAL A 117 1.16 -1.78 -12.16
C VAL A 117 2.40 -1.19 -11.51
N ILE A 118 2.20 -0.49 -10.38
CA ILE A 118 3.29 0.09 -9.60
C ILE A 118 3.20 -0.47 -8.19
N GLY A 119 4.28 -1.08 -7.73
CA GLY A 119 4.39 -1.62 -6.39
C GLY A 119 5.53 -0.98 -5.59
N HIS A 120 5.35 -0.83 -4.29
CA HIS A 120 6.36 -0.35 -3.38
C HIS A 120 6.67 -1.39 -2.30
N SER A 121 7.97 -1.67 -2.04
CA SER A 121 8.43 -2.61 -1.01
C SER A 121 7.77 -4.00 -1.17
N MET A 122 7.10 -4.56 -0.16
CA MET A 122 6.32 -5.79 -0.29
C MET A 122 5.32 -5.70 -1.45
N GLY A 123 4.71 -4.55 -1.71
CA GLY A 123 3.82 -4.33 -2.86
C GLY A 123 4.53 -4.48 -4.21
N ALA A 124 5.83 -4.19 -4.29
CA ALA A 124 6.63 -4.47 -5.47
C ALA A 124 6.86 -5.97 -5.68
N MET A 125 7.05 -6.73 -4.59
CA MET A 125 7.12 -8.20 -4.65
C MET A 125 5.79 -8.79 -5.13
N VAL A 126 4.66 -8.26 -4.64
CA VAL A 126 3.32 -8.63 -5.11
C VAL A 126 3.16 -8.30 -6.58
N ALA A 127 3.59 -7.11 -7.04
CA ALA A 127 3.55 -6.71 -8.44
C ALA A 127 4.36 -7.64 -9.36
N CYS A 128 5.55 -8.09 -8.90
CA CYS A 128 6.33 -9.13 -9.61
C CYS A 128 5.54 -10.43 -9.76
N LYS A 129 4.81 -10.84 -8.70
CA LYS A 129 3.96 -12.05 -8.77
C LYS A 129 2.77 -11.86 -9.70
N VAL A 130 2.15 -10.66 -9.73
CA VAL A 130 1.10 -10.36 -10.73
C VAL A 130 1.66 -10.50 -12.14
N ALA A 131 2.84 -9.94 -12.41
CA ALA A 131 3.47 -10.04 -13.74
C ALA A 131 3.85 -11.47 -14.13
N ALA A 132 4.21 -12.31 -13.14
CA ALA A 132 4.53 -13.72 -13.39
C ALA A 132 3.27 -14.58 -13.61
N LEU A 133 2.18 -14.30 -12.90
CA LEU A 133 0.94 -15.10 -12.95
C LEU A 133 -0.01 -14.68 -14.07
N ALA A 134 -0.01 -13.39 -14.43
CA ALA A 134 -0.92 -12.81 -15.39
C ALA A 134 -0.21 -11.73 -16.26
N PRO A 135 0.85 -12.11 -17.00
CA PRO A 135 1.67 -11.15 -17.77
C PRO A 135 0.83 -10.40 -18.81
N GLU A 136 -0.20 -11.05 -19.35
CA GLU A 136 -1.12 -10.47 -20.34
C GLU A 136 -1.97 -9.32 -19.77
N ARG A 137 -2.05 -9.20 -18.42
CA ARG A 137 -2.78 -8.13 -17.72
C ARG A 137 -1.93 -6.88 -17.48
N ILE A 138 -0.63 -6.94 -17.75
CA ILE A 138 0.33 -5.89 -17.42
C ILE A 138 0.73 -5.11 -18.67
N LEU A 139 0.55 -3.79 -18.64
CA LEU A 139 1.06 -2.87 -19.67
C LEU A 139 2.49 -2.44 -19.40
N SER A 140 2.79 -2.13 -18.15
CA SER A 140 4.14 -1.86 -17.65
C SER A 140 4.21 -2.14 -16.15
N LEU A 141 5.42 -2.35 -15.64
CA LEU A 141 5.69 -2.67 -14.25
C LEU A 141 6.65 -1.63 -13.68
N GLY A 142 6.22 -0.94 -12.62
CA GLY A 142 7.03 -0.04 -11.81
C GLY A 142 7.34 -0.67 -10.45
N LEU A 143 8.61 -0.86 -10.14
CA LEU A 143 9.06 -1.49 -8.90
C LEU A 143 9.86 -0.48 -8.07
N LEU A 144 9.31 -0.08 -6.95
CA LEU A 144 9.92 0.89 -6.05
C LEU A 144 10.39 0.18 -4.78
N ASN A 145 11.66 0.38 -4.42
CA ASN A 145 12.25 -0.16 -3.19
C ASN A 145 12.03 -1.67 -3.05
N VAL A 146 12.30 -2.43 -4.12
CA VAL A 146 12.18 -3.88 -4.15
C VAL A 146 13.53 -4.54 -3.91
N THR A 147 13.52 -5.68 -3.22
CA THR A 147 14.67 -6.59 -3.06
C THR A 147 14.36 -7.93 -3.72
N GLY A 148 15.37 -8.79 -3.86
CA GLY A 148 15.20 -10.15 -4.36
C GLY A 148 14.38 -11.07 -3.43
N GLY A 149 14.06 -10.62 -2.24
CA GLY A 149 13.35 -11.41 -1.22
C GLY A 149 14.29 -12.18 -0.28
N GLY A 150 13.71 -12.96 0.62
CA GLY A 150 14.49 -13.75 1.58
C GLY A 150 15.41 -12.89 2.46
N PHE A 151 16.69 -13.28 2.58
CA PHE A 151 17.66 -12.57 3.42
C PHE A 151 17.96 -11.14 2.95
N GLU A 152 17.75 -10.81 1.69
CA GLU A 152 17.94 -9.45 1.17
C GLU A 152 16.91 -8.45 1.70
N CYS A 153 15.78 -8.92 2.23
CA CYS A 153 14.79 -8.09 2.89
C CYS A 153 15.20 -7.60 4.28
N PHE A 154 16.20 -8.26 4.89
CA PHE A 154 16.66 -7.86 6.21
C PHE A 154 17.61 -6.67 6.11
N PRO A 155 17.38 -5.59 6.88
CA PRO A 155 18.31 -4.48 6.94
C PRO A 155 19.65 -4.96 7.49
N ARG A 156 20.73 -4.30 7.09
CA ARG A 156 22.05 -4.56 7.69
C ARG A 156 21.97 -4.33 9.19
N ILE A 157 22.51 -5.29 9.96
CA ILE A 157 22.54 -5.20 11.42
C ILE A 157 23.68 -4.25 11.80
N ASP A 158 23.34 -2.99 12.01
CA ASP A 158 24.21 -1.94 12.54
C ASP A 158 23.59 -1.30 13.80
N ARG A 159 24.34 -0.40 14.44
CA ARG A 159 23.88 0.28 15.66
C ARG A 159 22.58 1.07 15.43
N ARG A 160 22.42 1.68 14.25
CA ARG A 160 21.23 2.44 13.89
C ARG A 160 20.02 1.51 13.76
N THR A 161 20.16 0.43 13.02
CA THR A 161 19.10 -0.58 12.83
C THR A 161 18.64 -1.18 14.15
N ILE A 162 19.58 -1.54 15.04
CA ILE A 162 19.26 -2.06 16.38
C ILE A 162 18.51 -1.00 17.19
N SER A 163 18.94 0.26 17.17
CA SER A 163 18.28 1.34 17.88
C SER A 163 16.85 1.58 17.37
N ILE A 164 16.65 1.60 16.06
CA ILE A 164 15.33 1.73 15.44
C ILE A 164 14.43 0.56 15.84
N ALA A 165 14.93 -0.68 15.74
CA ALA A 165 14.16 -1.88 16.12
C ALA A 165 13.76 -1.83 17.61
N TYR A 166 14.67 -1.45 18.50
CA TYR A 166 14.37 -1.28 19.92
C TYR A 166 13.29 -0.22 20.16
N ARG A 167 13.42 0.95 19.53
CA ARG A 167 12.43 2.04 19.63
C ARG A 167 11.07 1.62 19.06
N PHE A 168 11.07 0.87 17.96
CA PHE A 168 9.84 0.33 17.35
C PHE A 168 9.10 -0.60 18.31
N LEU A 169 9.81 -1.50 19.03
CA LEU A 169 9.23 -2.39 20.02
C LEU A 169 8.72 -1.63 21.26
N LYS A 170 9.36 -0.51 21.61
CA LYS A 170 8.99 0.32 22.76
C LYS A 170 7.85 1.30 22.45
N ALA A 171 7.66 1.69 21.19
CA ALA A 171 6.66 2.66 20.78
C ALA A 171 5.23 2.11 21.00
N LYS A 172 4.53 2.70 21.97
CA LYS A 172 3.18 2.30 22.38
C LYS A 172 2.11 3.27 21.88
N THR A 173 2.49 4.52 21.59
CA THR A 173 1.57 5.54 21.10
C THR A 173 1.71 5.73 19.58
N PRO A 174 0.66 6.20 18.90
CA PRO A 174 0.73 6.55 17.48
C PRO A 174 1.82 7.59 17.19
N GLU A 175 2.05 8.52 18.11
CA GLU A 175 3.07 9.56 18.02
C GLU A 175 4.49 8.99 18.06
N GLU A 176 4.74 8.07 19.00
CA GLU A 176 6.03 7.36 19.09
C GLU A 176 6.27 6.52 17.85
N ARG A 177 5.23 5.86 17.32
CA ARG A 177 5.31 5.10 16.06
C ARG A 177 5.66 5.99 14.88
N ALA A 178 4.98 7.13 14.72
CA ALA A 178 5.24 8.06 13.64
C ALA A 178 6.68 8.61 13.71
N ALA A 179 7.21 8.88 14.90
CA ALA A 179 8.59 9.31 15.07
C ALA A 179 9.61 8.24 14.65
N VAL A 180 9.38 6.97 15.01
CA VAL A 180 10.24 5.86 14.59
C VAL A 180 10.12 5.59 13.09
N ASP A 181 8.94 5.70 12.52
CA ASP A 181 8.71 5.56 11.09
C ASP A 181 9.51 6.59 10.28
N LEU A 182 9.53 7.84 10.70
CA LEU A 182 10.34 8.87 10.04
C LEU A 182 11.82 8.50 10.05
N ASP A 183 12.36 8.08 11.18
CA ASP A 183 13.76 7.68 11.32
C ASP A 183 14.10 6.39 10.55
N THR A 184 13.09 5.56 10.25
CA THR A 184 13.25 4.34 9.45
C THR A 184 13.36 4.66 7.96
N HIS A 185 12.55 5.62 7.47
CA HIS A 185 12.40 5.88 6.05
C HIS A 185 13.27 7.01 5.51
N TYR A 186 13.79 7.89 6.38
CA TYR A 186 14.55 9.06 5.99
C TYR A 186 15.88 9.15 6.73
N THR A 187 16.86 9.80 6.11
CA THR A 187 18.14 10.07 6.78
C THR A 187 18.00 11.26 7.76
N PRO A 188 18.85 11.34 8.81
CA PRO A 188 18.82 12.48 9.72
C PRO A 188 18.99 13.81 8.98
N GLU A 189 19.93 13.88 8.03
CA GLU A 189 20.23 15.09 7.26
C GLU A 189 18.99 15.57 6.51
N PHE A 190 18.26 14.68 5.86
CA PHE A 190 17.01 15.00 5.16
C PHE A 190 15.94 15.51 6.11
N LEU A 191 15.81 14.89 7.29
CA LEU A 191 14.80 15.28 8.28
C LEU A 191 15.09 16.62 8.94
N ASP A 192 16.36 16.99 9.05
CA ASP A 192 16.80 18.21 9.71
C ASP A 192 16.84 19.43 8.75
N GLU A 193 16.66 19.21 7.44
CA GLU A 193 16.51 20.29 6.47
C GLU A 193 15.33 21.21 6.81
N LEU A 194 15.53 22.52 6.63
CA LEU A 194 14.48 23.51 6.83
C LEU A 194 13.52 23.56 5.63
N VAL A 195 12.23 23.48 5.93
CA VAL A 195 11.12 23.73 5.00
C VAL A 195 10.34 24.93 5.53
N GLY A 196 10.66 26.10 5.03
CA GLY A 196 10.21 27.35 5.62
C GLY A 196 10.84 27.57 7.01
N MET A 197 10.02 27.79 8.02
CA MET A 197 10.48 28.01 9.41
C MET A 197 10.53 26.73 10.28
N LYS A 198 10.27 25.56 9.70
CA LYS A 198 10.24 24.29 10.43
C LYS A 198 11.19 23.28 9.79
N THR A 199 11.72 22.36 10.59
CA THR A 199 12.45 21.21 10.03
C THR A 199 11.49 20.33 9.24
N ARG A 200 12.02 19.64 8.22
CA ARG A 200 11.24 18.65 7.43
C ARG A 200 10.64 17.59 8.33
N ARG A 201 11.35 17.16 9.37
CA ARG A 201 10.84 16.26 10.43
C ARG A 201 9.54 16.78 11.03
N ALA A 202 9.50 18.06 11.43
CA ALA A 202 8.29 18.63 12.05
C ALA A 202 7.11 18.69 11.06
N VAL A 203 7.38 18.98 9.79
CA VAL A 203 6.36 19.02 8.74
C VAL A 203 5.82 17.61 8.49
N LEU A 204 6.70 16.62 8.26
CA LEU A 204 6.31 15.24 8.00
C LEU A 204 5.60 14.60 9.20
N TYR A 205 6.06 14.90 10.42
CA TYR A 205 5.42 14.43 11.65
C TYR A 205 3.97 14.90 11.76
N GLN A 206 3.66 16.13 11.37
CA GLN A 206 2.29 16.65 11.37
C GLN A 206 1.39 15.92 10.34
N VAL A 207 1.96 15.52 9.20
CA VAL A 207 1.23 14.77 8.15
C VAL A 207 1.03 13.31 8.55
N SER A 208 2.03 12.70 9.20
CA SER A 208 2.02 11.29 9.63
C SER A 208 1.17 11.03 10.88
N ARG A 209 0.73 12.10 11.58
CA ARG A 209 -0.20 11.94 12.71
C ARG A 209 -1.49 11.28 12.22
N PRO A 210 -1.94 10.19 12.83
CA PRO A 210 -3.27 9.67 12.56
C PRO A 210 -4.27 10.82 12.80
N LYS A 211 -4.93 11.27 11.74
CA LYS A 211 -6.12 12.09 11.91
C LYS A 211 -7.02 11.25 12.82
N ALA A 212 -7.54 11.82 13.90
CA ALA A 212 -8.26 11.17 14.98
C ALA A 212 -9.55 10.40 14.55
N THR A 213 -9.45 9.59 13.53
CA THR A 213 -10.43 8.59 13.11
C THR A 213 -9.88 7.24 13.56
N GLY A 214 -10.30 6.84 14.76
CA GLY A 214 -9.81 5.75 15.57
C GLY A 214 -9.81 4.34 14.98
N LEU A 215 -8.96 4.03 13.99
CA LEU A 215 -8.98 2.70 13.35
C LEU A 215 -7.61 2.11 12.98
N ILE A 216 -6.47 2.71 13.36
CA ILE A 216 -5.16 2.20 12.86
C ILE A 216 -4.31 1.47 13.92
N THR A 217 -4.72 1.40 15.18
CA THR A 217 -3.83 0.97 16.27
C THR A 217 -3.80 -0.52 16.60
N ASN A 218 -4.64 -1.36 16.03
CA ASN A 218 -4.74 -2.77 16.51
C ASN A 218 -4.22 -3.85 15.55
N ASN A 219 -3.77 -3.55 14.35
CA ASN A 219 -3.55 -4.59 13.34
C ASN A 219 -2.09 -5.03 13.12
N LEU A 220 -1.11 -4.36 13.72
CA LEU A 220 0.31 -4.76 13.56
C LEU A 220 0.76 -5.88 14.50
N ILE A 221 -0.03 -6.22 15.53
CA ILE A 221 0.35 -7.22 16.55
C ILE A 221 0.00 -8.66 16.15
N GLN A 222 -0.81 -8.87 15.11
CA GLN A 222 -1.25 -10.22 14.72
C GLN A 222 -0.40 -10.90 13.63
N ILE A 223 0.65 -10.25 13.14
CA ILE A 223 1.56 -10.83 12.12
C ILE A 223 2.87 -11.34 12.76
N GLN A 224 2.86 -11.71 14.04
CA GLN A 224 3.96 -12.46 14.65
C GLN A 224 3.71 -13.96 14.63
#